data_aaf7f9f1135d246dab3584a271f45963
#
_entry.id   aaf7f9f1135d246dab3584a271f45963
#
_cell.length_a   1.000
_cell.length_b   1.000
_cell.length_c   1.000
_cell.angle_alpha   90.00
_cell.angle_beta   90.00
_cell.angle_gamma   90.00
#
_symmetry.space_group_name_H-M   'P 1'
#
loop_
_entity.id
_entity.type
_entity.pdbx_description
1 polymer ?
#
loop_
_entity_poly.entity_id
_entity_poly.type
_entity_poly.pdbx_seq_one_letter_code
_entity_poly.pdbx_strand_id
1 'polypeptide(L)'
;PPPLPQFDTVAPDDEQPGFRMVGTRIELTARHEPKYDRVSLELAQKISKLQGFEEFGQGIKVPKFWAWRLNTSVIIQRNHAMIFRGPASEPKQEIIIFLEAKAAR
;
A
#
# COMPACT_ATOMS: atom_id res chain seq x y z
N PRO A 1 4.92 -1.39 -18.65
CA PRO A 1 4.38 -0.46 -17.67
C PRO A 1 5.49 0.37 -17.07
N PRO A 2 5.16 1.53 -16.61
CA PRO A 2 6.16 2.32 -15.95
C PRO A 2 6.61 1.60 -14.68
N PRO A 3 7.85 1.80 -14.31
CA PRO A 3 8.30 1.19 -13.08
C PRO A 3 7.55 1.77 -11.91
N LEU A 4 7.39 0.95 -10.91
CA LEU A 4 6.79 1.41 -9.69
C LEU A 4 7.72 2.38 -9.00
N PRO A 5 7.16 3.25 -8.17
CA PRO A 5 8.04 4.05 -7.33
C PRO A 5 8.97 3.15 -6.58
N GLN A 6 10.22 3.51 -6.61
CA GLN A 6 11.25 2.61 -6.11
C GLN A 6 11.63 2.93 -4.70
N PHE A 7 10.73 2.73 -3.80
CA PHE A 7 11.16 2.91 -2.44
C PHE A 7 11.63 1.64 -1.80
N ASP A 8 11.47 0.52 -2.44
CA ASP A 8 12.02 -0.67 -1.84
C ASP A 8 12.67 -1.50 -2.89
N THR A 9 13.72 -1.00 -3.38
CA THR A 9 14.51 -1.74 -4.34
C THR A 9 15.32 -2.83 -3.70
N VAL A 10 15.31 -2.91 -2.39
CA VAL A 10 16.24 -3.76 -1.70
C VAL A 10 15.74 -5.17 -1.61
N ALA A 11 14.53 -5.35 -1.15
CA ALA A 11 14.01 -6.67 -0.95
C ALA A 11 12.54 -6.66 -1.28
N PRO A 12 12.04 -7.77 -1.80
CA PRO A 12 10.61 -7.83 -2.13
C PRO A 12 9.73 -7.59 -0.94
N ASP A 13 10.16 -8.01 0.20
CA ASP A 13 9.35 -7.84 1.39
C ASP A 13 9.93 -6.79 2.31
N ASP A 14 10.86 -5.99 1.81
CA ASP A 14 11.47 -4.90 2.54
C ASP A 14 12.04 -5.34 3.88
N GLU A 15 12.42 -6.60 4.00
CA GLU A 15 12.98 -7.12 5.23
C GLU A 15 14.29 -7.78 4.95
N GLN A 16 15.34 -7.19 5.44
CA GLN A 16 16.67 -7.73 5.40
C GLN A 16 17.23 -7.76 6.80
N PRO A 17 18.18 -8.66 7.09
CA PRO A 17 18.82 -8.61 8.39
C PRO A 17 19.39 -7.23 8.66
N GLY A 18 18.98 -6.61 9.75
CA GLY A 18 19.47 -5.31 10.15
C GLY A 18 18.78 -4.14 9.51
N PHE A 19 17.84 -4.38 8.60
CA PHE A 19 17.15 -3.29 7.91
C PHE A 19 15.67 -3.54 7.87
N ARG A 20 14.92 -2.46 7.89
CA ARG A 20 13.49 -2.50 7.65
C ARG A 20 13.08 -1.20 7.00
N MET A 21 12.42 -1.31 5.87
CA MET A 21 11.94 -0.15 5.15
C MET A 21 10.58 0.26 5.67
N VAL A 22 10.40 1.57 5.81
CA VAL A 22 9.12 2.13 6.22
C VAL A 22 8.63 3.05 5.12
N GLY A 23 7.32 3.26 5.08
CA GLY A 23 6.72 4.11 4.09
C GLY A 23 5.55 3.43 3.42
N THR A 24 5.25 3.88 2.22
CA THR A 24 4.12 3.38 1.45
C THR A 24 4.62 2.73 0.17
N ARG A 25 4.11 1.54 -0.08
CA ARG A 25 4.40 0.82 -1.31
C ARG A 25 3.08 0.46 -1.97
N ILE A 26 2.96 0.80 -3.25
CA ILE A 26 1.75 0.56 -4.01
C ILE A 26 2.11 -0.14 -5.30
N GLU A 27 1.45 -1.25 -5.57
CA GLU A 27 1.54 -1.93 -6.85
C GLU A 27 0.15 -2.01 -7.44
N LEU A 28 0.02 -1.54 -8.65
CA LEU A 28 -1.26 -1.48 -9.30
C LEU A 28 -1.13 -2.04 -10.70
N THR A 29 -1.93 -3.05 -11.02
CA THR A 29 -2.00 -3.60 -12.35
C THR A 29 -3.40 -3.36 -12.86
N ALA A 30 -3.50 -2.72 -14.02
CA ALA A 30 -4.78 -2.34 -14.58
C ALA A 30 -4.92 -2.94 -15.97
N ARG A 31 -6.10 -3.43 -16.27
CA ARG A 31 -6.42 -3.93 -17.58
C ARG A 31 -7.76 -3.39 -18.04
N HIS A 32 -7.75 -2.72 -19.17
CA HIS A 32 -8.97 -2.18 -19.75
C HIS A 32 -9.72 -3.29 -20.49
N GLU A 33 -11.01 -3.35 -20.26
CA GLU A 33 -11.89 -4.29 -20.95
C GLU A 33 -12.88 -3.48 -21.78
N PRO A 34 -12.53 -3.20 -23.04
CA PRO A 34 -13.35 -2.26 -23.84
C PRO A 34 -14.79 -2.76 -24.06
N LYS A 35 -14.95 -4.06 -24.14
CA LYS A 35 -16.28 -4.62 -24.39
C LYS A 35 -17.28 -4.20 -23.32
N TYR A 36 -16.82 -4.05 -22.09
CA TYR A 36 -17.68 -3.71 -20.97
C TYR A 36 -17.43 -2.31 -20.45
N ASP A 37 -16.52 -1.58 -21.09
CA ASP A 37 -16.18 -0.20 -20.70
C ASP A 37 -15.81 -0.13 -19.24
N ARG A 38 -14.90 -0.99 -18.82
CA ARG A 38 -14.51 -1.07 -17.43
C ARG A 38 -13.02 -1.40 -17.33
N VAL A 39 -12.49 -1.24 -16.14
CA VAL A 39 -11.10 -1.54 -15.84
C VAL A 39 -11.05 -2.57 -14.73
N SER A 40 -10.26 -3.60 -14.96
CA SER A 40 -9.98 -4.62 -13.98
C SER A 40 -8.67 -4.25 -13.30
N LEU A 41 -8.68 -4.18 -11.99
CA LEU A 41 -7.53 -3.73 -11.23
C LEU A 41 -7.10 -4.77 -10.21
N GLU A 42 -5.78 -4.93 -10.10
CA GLU A 42 -5.19 -5.65 -8.99
C GLU A 42 -4.37 -4.66 -8.21
N LEU A 43 -4.69 -4.51 -6.95
CA LEU A 43 -4.06 -3.54 -6.09
C LEU A 43 -3.39 -4.25 -4.94
N ALA A 44 -2.11 -3.96 -4.74
CA ALA A 44 -1.38 -4.40 -3.58
C ALA A 44 -0.78 -3.17 -2.93
N GLN A 45 -1.08 -2.97 -1.68
CA GLN A 45 -0.60 -1.80 -0.96
C GLN A 45 -0.11 -2.20 0.40
N LYS A 46 1.00 -1.60 0.78
CA LYS A 46 1.56 -1.78 2.10
C LYS A 46 1.97 -0.43 2.64
N ILE A 47 1.57 -0.15 3.86
CA ILE A 47 1.98 1.05 4.57
C ILE A 47 2.64 0.58 5.85
N SER A 48 3.85 1.04 6.10
CA SER A 48 4.53 0.69 7.33
C SER A 48 5.13 1.93 7.95
N LYS A 49 5.21 1.92 9.26
CA LYS A 49 5.60 3.09 10.01
C LYS A 49 6.30 2.65 11.28
N LEU A 50 7.36 3.37 11.62
CA LEU A 50 8.03 3.15 12.89
C LEU A 50 7.19 3.77 13.99
N GLN A 51 6.83 2.97 14.98
CA GLN A 51 6.01 3.44 16.08
C GLN A 51 6.81 3.87 17.28
N GLY A 52 8.10 3.56 17.31
CA GLY A 52 8.92 3.89 18.44
C GLY A 52 9.80 2.73 18.79
N PHE A 53 10.28 2.71 20.01
CA PHE A 53 11.19 1.69 20.48
C PHE A 53 10.68 1.09 21.77
N GLU A 54 11.00 -0.16 21.94
CA GLU A 54 10.71 -0.86 23.16
C GLU A 54 12.02 -1.20 23.84
N GLU A 55 12.14 -0.93 25.12
CA GLU A 55 13.38 -1.12 25.83
C GLU A 55 13.35 -2.42 26.59
N PHE A 56 14.35 -3.25 26.34
CA PHE A 56 14.57 -4.48 27.07
C PHE A 56 15.84 -4.30 27.87
N GLY A 57 15.83 -4.60 29.12
CA GLY A 57 16.89 -4.41 30.07
C GLY A 57 18.25 -4.01 29.53
N GLN A 58 19.04 -3.35 30.33
CA GLN A 58 20.42 -2.96 30.00
C GLN A 58 20.55 -2.07 28.78
N GLY A 59 19.54 -1.25 28.54
CA GLY A 59 19.64 -0.26 27.48
C GLY A 59 19.44 -0.79 26.07
N ILE A 60 19.00 -2.02 25.92
CA ILE A 60 18.71 -2.55 24.60
C ILE A 60 17.38 -2.02 24.14
N LYS A 61 17.37 -1.41 22.96
CA LYS A 61 16.15 -0.85 22.36
C LYS A 61 15.86 -1.57 21.08
N VAL A 62 14.58 -1.96 20.92
CA VAL A 62 14.12 -2.65 19.73
C VAL A 62 13.06 -1.81 19.06
N PRO A 63 13.16 -1.54 17.77
CA PRO A 63 12.15 -0.75 17.09
C PRO A 63 10.83 -1.51 16.98
N LYS A 64 9.75 -0.77 17.08
CA LYS A 64 8.41 -1.31 16.91
C LYS A 64 7.82 -0.72 15.64
N PHE A 65 7.21 -1.58 14.84
CA PHE A 65 6.65 -1.16 13.56
C PHE A 65 5.17 -1.46 13.50
N TRP A 66 4.46 -0.63 12.80
CA TRP A 66 3.08 -0.84 12.44
C TRP A 66 3.02 -1.02 10.94
N ALA A 67 2.20 -1.95 10.49
CA ALA A 67 2.04 -2.17 9.06
C ALA A 67 0.59 -2.48 8.74
N TRP A 68 0.16 -2.00 7.59
CA TRP A 68 -1.17 -2.26 7.05
C TRP A 68 -1.01 -2.69 5.61
N ARG A 69 -1.72 -3.74 5.24
CA ARG A 69 -1.63 -4.28 3.88
C ARG A 69 -3.01 -4.46 3.31
N LEU A 70 -3.11 -4.23 2.01
CA LEU A 70 -4.32 -4.49 1.27
C LEU A 70 -3.95 -5.15 -0.04
N ASN A 71 -4.51 -6.33 -0.29
CA ASN A 71 -4.39 -6.99 -1.58
C ASN A 71 -5.79 -7.28 -2.06
N THR A 72 -6.14 -6.73 -3.21
CA THR A 72 -7.50 -6.88 -3.69
C THR A 72 -7.56 -6.78 -5.19
N SER A 73 -8.61 -7.35 -5.74
CA SER A 73 -8.93 -7.25 -7.16
C SER A 73 -10.31 -6.66 -7.28
N VAL A 74 -10.44 -5.64 -8.10
CA VAL A 74 -11.72 -4.96 -8.26
C VAL A 74 -11.94 -4.63 -9.73
N ILE A 75 -13.18 -4.38 -10.05
CA ILE A 75 -13.60 -3.93 -11.36
C ILE A 75 -14.27 -2.59 -11.19
N ILE A 76 -13.79 -1.59 -11.94
CA ILE A 76 -14.33 -0.24 -11.86
C ILE A 76 -14.84 0.12 -13.24
N GLN A 77 -16.10 0.51 -13.31
CA GLN A 77 -16.66 0.99 -14.55
C GLN A 77 -16.24 2.42 -14.81
N ARG A 78 -16.27 2.79 -16.09
CA ARG A 78 -15.87 4.13 -16.48
C ARG A 78 -16.62 5.17 -15.66
N ASN A 79 -15.89 6.19 -15.23
CA ASN A 79 -16.43 7.31 -14.47
C ASN A 79 -16.99 6.92 -13.12
N HIS A 80 -16.57 5.77 -12.62
CA HIS A 80 -16.90 5.35 -11.27
C HIS A 80 -15.65 5.36 -10.42
N ALA A 81 -15.85 5.40 -9.13
CA ALA A 81 -14.76 5.41 -8.19
C ALA A 81 -15.00 4.37 -7.13
N MET A 82 -13.92 3.97 -6.49
CA MET A 82 -13.99 3.00 -5.42
C MET A 82 -13.17 3.52 -4.26
N ILE A 83 -13.66 3.33 -3.05
CA ILE A 83 -13.00 3.81 -1.86
C ILE A 83 -12.75 2.63 -0.94
N PHE A 84 -11.51 2.52 -0.48
CA PHE A 84 -11.14 1.55 0.53
C PHE A 84 -10.78 2.28 1.81
N ARG A 85 -11.12 1.68 2.93
CA ARG A 85 -10.86 2.28 4.23
C ARG A 85 -10.16 1.27 5.12
N GLY A 86 -9.23 1.75 5.91
CA GLY A 86 -8.52 0.91 6.84
C GLY A 86 -8.04 1.69 8.04
N PRO A 87 -7.60 0.99 9.07
CA PRO A 87 -7.11 1.68 10.26
C PRO A 87 -5.75 2.31 10.00
N ALA A 88 -5.52 3.47 10.58
CA ALA A 88 -4.22 4.09 10.54
C ALA A 88 -3.43 3.71 11.78
N SER A 89 -2.16 4.11 11.82
CA SER A 89 -1.32 3.82 12.96
C SER A 89 -1.71 4.62 14.19
N GLU A 90 -2.40 5.73 13.99
CA GLU A 90 -2.82 6.60 15.08
C GLU A 90 -4.29 6.38 15.38
N PRO A 91 -4.68 6.46 16.67
CA PRO A 91 -6.10 6.35 17.01
C PRO A 91 -6.91 7.46 16.37
N LYS A 92 -8.15 7.16 16.05
CA LYS A 92 -9.09 8.13 15.48
C LYS A 92 -8.72 8.61 14.10
N GLN A 93 -7.80 7.92 13.44
CA GLN A 93 -7.46 8.18 12.06
C GLN A 93 -7.74 6.95 11.25
N GLU A 94 -7.88 7.13 9.95
CA GLU A 94 -8.04 5.99 9.08
C GLU A 94 -7.35 6.27 7.76
N ILE A 95 -7.04 5.19 7.06
CA ILE A 95 -6.47 5.25 5.73
C ILE A 95 -7.60 5.18 4.74
N ILE A 96 -7.61 6.10 3.78
CA ILE A 96 -8.59 6.12 2.72
C ILE A 96 -7.87 6.05 1.40
N ILE A 97 -8.24 5.09 0.57
CA ILE A 97 -7.70 4.94 -0.77
C ILE A 97 -8.81 5.18 -1.75
N PHE A 98 -8.60 6.12 -2.64
CA PHE A 98 -9.57 6.51 -3.64
C PHE A 98 -9.04 6.12 -5.01
N LEU A 99 -9.80 5.30 -5.74
CA LEU A 99 -9.43 4.88 -7.09
C LEU A 99 -10.54 5.30 -8.05
N GLU A 100 -10.13 5.85 -9.17
CA GLU A 100 -11.07 6.31 -10.16
C GLU A 100 -10.63 5.86 -11.53
N ALA A 101 -11.58 5.39 -12.34
CA ALA A 101 -11.30 5.00 -13.71
C ALA A 101 -11.80 6.08 -14.65
N LYS A 102 -10.88 6.61 -15.45
CA LYS A 102 -11.20 7.64 -16.44
C LYS A 102 -10.63 7.25 -17.78
N ALA A 103 -11.31 7.69 -18.83
CA ALA A 103 -10.78 7.50 -20.16
C ALA A 103 -9.58 8.43 -20.36
N ALA A 104 -8.54 7.90 -20.94
CA ALA A 104 -7.34 8.68 -21.20
C ALA A 104 -7.47 9.52 -22.46
N ARG A 105 -8.42 9.41 -23.21
CA ARG A 105 -8.73 10.02 -24.35
C ARG A 105 -8.12 10.07 -25.41
#